data_990dbb0b18897662c439a7e8d7b00663
#
_entry.id   990dbb0b18897662c439a7e8d7b00663
#
_cell.length_a   1.000
_cell.length_b   1.000
_cell.length_c   1.000
_cell.angle_alpha   90.00
_cell.angle_beta   90.00
_cell.angle_gamma   90.00
#
_symmetry.space_group_name_H-M   'P 1'
#
loop_
_entity.id
_entity.type
_entity.pdbx_description
1 polymer ?
#
loop_
_entity_poly.entity_id
_entity_poly.type
_entity_poly.pdbx_seq_one_letter_code
_entity_poly.pdbx_strand_id
1 'polypeptide(L)'
;VTTASVSVKHMTDMSAKGWHSGSTHVHMNYAGNLHNTLENLMMMSAAEDQDIVLEQVANKDNRVLDHQFFVPGGGPHPLSRKDMVLVVGQEYRPPFWGHVFMFGMKNHLISPYTTGYEGTAIESLYPSNTDMFRKARTQGASVGYVHAYGGERDPLDADLGGAKGSMVDAALGTTDAIEWSAAGRAGFFPIYAIWNNGLKVAAVG
;
A
#
# COMPACT_ATOMS: atom_id res chain seq x y z
N VAL A 1 7.60 -37.92 20.12
CA VAL A 1 7.81 -36.86 19.09
C VAL A 1 8.42 -37.53 17.88
N THR A 2 7.76 -37.46 16.75
CA THR A 2 8.29 -37.97 15.47
C THR A 2 8.88 -36.79 14.71
N THR A 3 10.12 -36.90 14.29
CA THR A 3 10.79 -35.86 13.49
C THR A 3 10.77 -36.31 12.03
N ALA A 4 10.35 -35.44 11.14
CA ALA A 4 10.42 -35.62 9.71
C ALA A 4 11.29 -34.51 9.10
N SER A 5 12.13 -34.88 8.14
CA SER A 5 12.91 -33.91 7.37
C SER A 5 12.34 -33.81 5.96
N VAL A 6 12.08 -32.59 5.51
CA VAL A 6 11.63 -32.29 4.15
C VAL A 6 12.67 -31.40 3.49
N SER A 7 13.12 -31.77 2.30
CA SER A 7 13.99 -30.94 1.49
C SER A 7 13.16 -30.22 0.44
N VAL A 8 13.16 -28.91 0.48
CA VAL A 8 12.52 -28.05 -0.52
C VAL A 8 13.61 -27.45 -1.40
N LYS A 9 13.42 -27.51 -2.71
CA LYS A 9 14.33 -26.89 -3.69
C LYS A 9 13.57 -25.84 -4.48
N HIS A 10 14.19 -24.70 -4.70
CA HIS A 10 13.66 -23.74 -5.65
C HIS A 10 13.58 -24.35 -7.05
N MET A 11 12.45 -24.14 -7.71
CA MET A 11 12.29 -24.52 -9.11
C MET A 11 13.09 -23.58 -10.03
N THR A 12 13.21 -22.31 -9.64
CA THR A 12 14.02 -21.29 -10.31
C THR A 12 14.52 -20.29 -9.27
N ASP A 13 15.72 -19.78 -9.47
CA ASP A 13 16.28 -18.67 -8.71
C ASP A 13 16.05 -17.37 -9.49
N MET A 14 15.02 -16.63 -9.13
CA MET A 14 14.66 -15.36 -9.77
C MET A 14 15.48 -14.20 -9.22
N SER A 15 15.90 -14.26 -7.95
CA SER A 15 16.75 -13.23 -7.34
C SER A 15 18.11 -13.14 -8.02
N ALA A 16 18.68 -14.28 -8.42
CA ALA A 16 19.91 -14.31 -9.24
C ALA A 16 19.75 -13.67 -10.63
N LYS A 17 18.51 -13.50 -11.09
CA LYS A 17 18.16 -12.80 -12.34
C LYS A 17 17.76 -11.35 -12.14
N GLY A 18 17.86 -10.83 -10.91
CA GLY A 18 17.47 -9.46 -10.55
C GLY A 18 15.98 -9.24 -10.34
N TRP A 19 15.20 -10.31 -10.17
CA TRP A 19 13.78 -10.23 -9.83
C TRP A 19 13.58 -10.57 -8.37
N HIS A 20 12.88 -9.70 -7.66
CA HIS A 20 12.63 -9.83 -6.23
C HIS A 20 11.14 -9.96 -5.97
N SER A 21 10.77 -10.94 -5.17
CA SER A 21 9.39 -11.12 -4.70
C SER A 21 9.08 -10.11 -3.59
N GLY A 22 7.83 -9.71 -3.48
CA GLY A 22 7.46 -8.80 -2.41
C GLY A 22 5.97 -8.61 -2.26
N SER A 23 5.59 -8.14 -1.10
CA SER A 23 4.23 -7.72 -0.79
C SER A 23 4.20 -6.21 -0.57
N THR A 24 3.36 -5.52 -1.34
CA THR A 24 3.25 -4.06 -1.30
C THR A 24 2.17 -3.56 -0.35
N HIS A 25 1.30 -4.46 0.16
CA HIS A 25 0.15 -4.08 0.96
C HIS A 25 -0.05 -5.05 2.12
N VAL A 26 0.67 -4.81 3.22
CA VAL A 26 0.63 -5.67 4.41
C VAL A 26 0.12 -4.88 5.60
N HIS A 27 -0.82 -5.48 6.33
CA HIS A 27 -1.27 -5.00 7.63
C HIS A 27 -1.09 -6.08 8.67
N MET A 28 -0.42 -5.76 9.79
CA MET A 28 -0.25 -6.73 10.88
C MET A 28 -1.42 -6.72 11.85
N ASN A 29 -1.74 -5.57 12.43
CA ASN A 29 -2.70 -5.43 13.52
C ASN A 29 -3.95 -4.65 13.07
N TYR A 30 -4.39 -4.92 11.87
CA TYR A 30 -5.55 -4.29 11.28
C TYR A 30 -6.80 -4.47 12.15
N ALA A 31 -7.49 -3.38 12.42
CA ALA A 31 -8.69 -3.32 13.27
C ALA A 31 -8.49 -3.77 14.73
N GLY A 32 -7.26 -4.01 15.18
CA GLY A 32 -6.95 -4.38 16.56
C GLY A 32 -7.40 -5.77 17.01
N ASN A 33 -7.65 -6.65 16.06
CA ASN A 33 -8.15 -7.99 16.35
C ASN A 33 -7.04 -9.03 16.55
N LEU A 34 -5.84 -8.70 16.12
CA LEU A 34 -4.69 -9.59 16.18
C LEU A 34 -3.55 -8.88 16.90
N HIS A 35 -2.78 -9.66 17.65
CA HIS A 35 -1.52 -9.23 18.21
C HIS A 35 -0.40 -9.91 17.44
N ASN A 36 0.03 -9.27 16.37
CA ASN A 36 1.17 -9.72 15.59
C ASN A 36 2.40 -8.85 15.90
N THR A 37 3.57 -9.36 15.56
CA THR A 37 4.84 -8.65 15.70
C THR A 37 5.57 -8.60 14.37
N LEU A 38 6.50 -7.67 14.24
CA LEU A 38 7.33 -7.59 13.03
C LEU A 38 8.20 -8.84 12.85
N GLU A 39 8.63 -9.49 13.93
CA GLU A 39 9.37 -10.76 13.87
C GLU A 39 8.52 -11.87 13.27
N ASN A 40 7.26 -11.97 13.68
CA ASN A 40 6.32 -12.92 13.08
C ASN A 40 6.05 -12.60 11.62
N LEU A 41 5.85 -11.32 11.28
CA LEU A 41 5.69 -10.90 9.89
C LEU A 41 6.91 -11.31 9.05
N MET A 42 8.11 -11.02 9.52
CA MET A 42 9.35 -11.41 8.83
C MET A 42 9.49 -12.93 8.68
N MET A 43 9.07 -13.69 9.68
CA MET A 43 9.08 -15.17 9.63
C MET A 43 8.09 -15.68 8.58
N MET A 44 6.87 -15.16 8.55
CA MET A 44 5.84 -15.53 7.57
C MET A 44 6.27 -15.17 6.15
N SER A 45 6.78 -13.97 5.95
CA SER A 45 7.26 -13.51 4.65
C SER A 45 8.45 -14.34 4.15
N ALA A 46 9.35 -14.73 5.05
CA ALA A 46 10.44 -15.63 4.71
C ALA A 46 9.95 -17.03 4.31
N ALA A 47 8.88 -17.53 4.94
CA ALA A 47 8.27 -18.80 4.57
C ALA A 47 7.63 -18.78 3.18
N GLU A 48 7.26 -17.60 2.69
CA GLU A 48 6.71 -17.36 1.35
C GLU A 48 7.76 -16.90 0.34
N ASP A 49 9.03 -16.93 0.70
CA ASP A 49 10.16 -16.51 -0.15
C ASP A 49 10.04 -15.07 -0.65
N GLN A 50 9.62 -14.16 0.24
CA GLN A 50 9.54 -12.74 -0.06
C GLN A 50 10.84 -12.02 0.27
N ASP A 51 11.34 -11.23 -0.68
CA ASP A 51 12.53 -10.38 -0.53
C ASP A 51 12.17 -8.99 0.02
N ILE A 52 10.95 -8.51 -0.25
CA ILE A 52 10.50 -7.16 0.11
C ILE A 52 9.13 -7.23 0.79
N VAL A 53 9.04 -6.60 1.95
CA VAL A 53 7.79 -6.50 2.73
C VAL A 53 7.49 -5.05 3.03
N LEU A 54 6.37 -4.55 2.53
CA LEU A 54 5.89 -3.19 2.76
C LEU A 54 4.70 -3.22 3.74
N GLU A 55 5.00 -3.07 5.03
CA GLU A 55 3.98 -2.96 6.06
C GLU A 55 3.37 -1.55 6.03
N GLN A 56 2.05 -1.47 6.09
CA GLN A 56 1.31 -0.22 6.05
C GLN A 56 0.60 0.04 7.38
N VAL A 57 1.07 1.05 8.11
CA VAL A 57 0.33 1.59 9.25
C VAL A 57 -1.00 2.16 8.76
N ALA A 58 -2.10 1.59 9.21
CA ALA A 58 -3.43 2.02 8.79
C ALA A 58 -4.22 2.65 9.93
N ASN A 59 -5.02 3.66 9.61
CA ASN A 59 -6.04 4.15 10.50
C ASN A 59 -7.36 3.43 10.23
N LYS A 60 -7.97 2.87 11.28
CA LYS A 60 -9.31 2.30 11.21
C LYS A 60 -10.06 2.56 12.52
N ASP A 61 -11.31 3.00 12.42
CA ASP A 61 -12.21 3.18 13.57
C ASP A 61 -11.57 4.01 14.69
N ASN A 62 -10.92 5.11 14.35
CA ASN A 62 -10.18 5.98 15.28
C ASN A 62 -8.97 5.30 15.96
N ARG A 63 -8.46 4.23 15.41
CA ARG A 63 -7.25 3.55 15.88
C ARG A 63 -6.14 3.69 14.85
N VAL A 64 -4.94 3.88 15.34
CA VAL A 64 -3.71 3.85 14.54
C VAL A 64 -2.80 2.83 15.19
N LEU A 65 -2.88 1.62 14.68
CA LEU A 65 -2.06 0.52 15.15
C LEU A 65 -0.75 0.51 14.36
N ASP A 66 0.26 -0.11 14.95
CA ASP A 66 1.59 -0.30 14.34
C ASP A 66 2.39 1.00 14.08
N HIS A 67 1.87 2.18 14.44
CA HIS A 67 2.57 3.45 14.28
C HIS A 67 3.94 3.49 15.00
N GLN A 68 4.10 2.71 16.07
CA GLN A 68 5.36 2.58 16.81
C GLN A 68 6.46 1.91 16.00
N PHE A 69 6.14 1.22 14.92
CA PHE A 69 7.11 0.57 14.05
C PHE A 69 7.67 1.49 12.95
N PHE A 70 7.11 2.68 12.80
CA PHE A 70 7.64 3.65 11.86
C PHE A 70 9.08 4.03 12.20
N VAL A 71 9.95 4.00 11.21
CA VAL A 71 11.37 4.32 11.38
C VAL A 71 11.62 5.81 11.10
N PRO A 72 11.90 6.62 12.12
CA PRO A 72 12.26 8.02 11.91
C PRO A 72 13.49 8.15 10.99
N GLY A 73 13.41 9.03 10.02
CA GLY A 73 14.43 9.15 8.98
C GLY A 73 14.12 8.33 7.73
N GLY A 74 13.15 7.44 7.79
CA GLY A 74 12.75 6.55 6.69
C GLY A 74 13.75 5.41 6.45
N GLY A 75 13.50 4.65 5.40
CA GLY A 75 14.37 3.54 5.01
C GLY A 75 13.97 2.18 5.61
N PRO A 76 14.81 1.17 5.42
CA PRO A 76 14.54 -0.17 5.92
C PRO A 76 14.46 -0.22 7.44
N HIS A 77 13.51 -1.00 7.94
CA HIS A 77 13.38 -1.27 9.38
C HIS A 77 14.61 -2.05 9.91
N PRO A 78 15.06 -1.84 11.17
CA PRO A 78 16.21 -2.55 11.74
C PRO A 78 16.12 -4.08 11.73
N LEU A 79 14.93 -4.65 11.64
CA LEU A 79 14.72 -6.10 11.46
C LEU A 79 14.97 -6.60 10.04
N SER A 80 15.25 -5.70 9.09
CA SER A 80 15.61 -6.11 7.72
C SER A 80 16.89 -6.96 7.74
N ARG A 81 16.95 -7.90 6.81
CA ARG A 81 18.08 -8.81 6.64
C ARG A 81 18.70 -8.61 5.26
N LYS A 82 19.82 -9.28 5.02
CA LYS A 82 20.50 -9.21 3.71
C LYS A 82 19.60 -9.71 2.56
N ASP A 83 18.77 -10.68 2.87
CA ASP A 83 17.87 -11.40 1.95
C ASP A 83 16.42 -10.91 1.99
N MET A 84 16.08 -10.02 2.92
CA MET A 84 14.71 -9.51 3.04
C MET A 84 14.66 -8.11 3.63
N VAL A 85 14.02 -7.20 2.93
CA VAL A 85 13.86 -5.81 3.32
C VAL A 85 12.43 -5.57 3.84
N LEU A 86 12.34 -5.05 5.06
CA LEU A 86 11.09 -4.58 5.65
C LEU A 86 11.07 -3.05 5.62
N VAL A 87 10.03 -2.47 5.06
CA VAL A 87 9.76 -1.03 5.12
C VAL A 87 8.41 -0.81 5.75
N VAL A 88 8.35 0.12 6.70
CA VAL A 88 7.09 0.53 7.33
C VAL A 88 6.66 1.87 6.73
N GLY A 89 5.52 1.86 6.09
CA GLY A 89 4.89 3.03 5.50
C GLY A 89 3.51 3.28 6.08
N GLN A 90 2.66 3.93 5.33
CA GLN A 90 1.29 4.24 5.77
C GLN A 90 0.28 3.96 4.68
N GLU A 91 -0.85 3.35 5.06
CA GLU A 91 -2.09 3.47 4.32
C GLU A 91 -2.91 4.61 4.90
N TYR A 92 -3.04 5.71 4.15
CA TYR A 92 -3.97 6.79 4.48
C TYR A 92 -5.34 6.46 3.88
N ARG A 93 -6.39 6.50 4.70
CA ARG A 93 -7.70 5.92 4.38
C ARG A 93 -8.85 6.94 4.45
N PRO A 94 -8.88 7.95 3.58
CA PRO A 94 -10.01 8.85 3.51
C PRO A 94 -11.25 8.12 2.95
N PRO A 95 -12.44 8.33 3.53
CA PRO A 95 -13.63 7.58 3.13
C PRO A 95 -14.12 7.93 1.72
N PHE A 96 -13.86 9.15 1.25
CA PHE A 96 -14.36 9.61 -0.05
C PHE A 96 -13.38 9.38 -1.19
N TRP A 97 -12.12 9.81 -1.04
CA TRP A 97 -11.17 9.85 -2.17
C TRP A 97 -10.54 8.50 -2.52
N GLY A 98 -10.68 7.53 -1.63
CA GLY A 98 -10.04 6.22 -1.75
C GLY A 98 -8.74 6.11 -0.97
N HIS A 99 -8.40 4.90 -0.63
CA HIS A 99 -7.23 4.61 0.18
C HIS A 99 -5.94 4.74 -0.63
N VAL A 100 -4.87 5.17 0.03
CA VAL A 100 -3.59 5.42 -0.62
C VAL A 100 -2.43 4.96 0.24
N PHE A 101 -1.37 4.50 -0.39
CA PHE A 101 -0.12 4.18 0.29
C PHE A 101 0.87 5.33 0.24
N MET A 102 1.74 5.37 1.23
CA MET A 102 2.84 6.33 1.35
C MET A 102 4.06 5.62 1.93
N PHE A 103 5.11 5.42 1.13
CA PHE A 103 6.34 4.77 1.56
C PHE A 103 7.54 5.70 1.48
N GLY A 104 8.52 5.50 2.38
CA GLY A 104 9.75 6.26 2.40
C GLY A 104 9.64 7.63 3.05
N MET A 105 8.58 7.91 3.79
CA MET A 105 8.47 9.13 4.61
C MET A 105 9.57 9.17 5.65
N LYS A 106 10.15 10.35 5.88
CA LYS A 106 11.35 10.50 6.72
C LYS A 106 11.06 10.95 8.15
N ASN A 107 10.07 11.80 8.34
CA ASN A 107 9.92 12.50 9.60
C ASN A 107 8.77 11.97 10.46
N HIS A 108 7.63 11.69 9.84
CA HIS A 108 6.43 11.23 10.55
C HIS A 108 5.41 10.68 9.58
N LEU A 109 4.49 9.88 10.09
CA LEU A 109 3.28 9.49 9.40
C LEU A 109 2.40 10.72 9.15
N ILE A 110 1.68 10.70 8.04
CA ILE A 110 0.77 11.81 7.68
C ILE A 110 -0.59 11.53 8.28
N SER A 111 -1.11 12.47 9.02
CA SER A 111 -2.41 12.45 9.66
C SER A 111 -3.02 11.04 9.86
N PRO A 112 -3.01 10.50 11.05
CA PRO A 112 -3.59 9.18 11.32
C PRO A 112 -5.10 9.16 11.16
N TYR A 113 -5.74 10.32 11.13
CA TYR A 113 -7.19 10.46 11.07
C TYR A 113 -7.61 11.04 9.72
N THR A 114 -8.64 10.44 9.13
CA THR A 114 -9.34 10.99 7.99
C THR A 114 -10.30 12.08 8.43
N THR A 115 -10.51 13.05 7.56
CA THR A 115 -11.50 14.10 7.78
C THR A 115 -12.86 13.62 7.31
N GLY A 116 -13.85 13.71 8.18
CA GLY A 116 -15.27 13.56 7.84
C GLY A 116 -15.67 12.23 7.19
N TYR A 117 -16.91 11.91 7.33
CA TYR A 117 -17.52 10.76 6.68
C TYR A 117 -18.57 11.24 5.68
N GLU A 118 -18.54 10.70 4.47
CA GLU A 118 -19.52 10.98 3.42
C GLU A 118 -20.95 10.78 3.95
N GLY A 119 -21.82 11.73 3.66
CA GLY A 119 -23.21 11.71 4.10
C GLY A 119 -23.46 12.07 5.57
N THR A 120 -22.45 12.54 6.29
CA THR A 120 -22.58 12.96 7.70
C THR A 120 -22.40 14.47 7.88
N ALA A 121 -22.78 14.98 9.05
CA ALA A 121 -22.63 16.40 9.40
C ALA A 121 -21.16 16.88 9.46
N ILE A 122 -20.21 15.97 9.51
CA ILE A 122 -18.78 16.23 9.53
C ILE A 122 -18.11 15.90 8.19
N GLU A 123 -18.90 15.70 7.14
CA GLU A 123 -18.39 15.44 5.81
C GLU A 123 -17.45 16.54 5.33
N SER A 124 -16.31 16.15 4.81
CA SER A 124 -15.35 17.07 4.23
C SER A 124 -14.61 16.38 3.08
N LEU A 125 -14.52 17.07 1.96
CA LEU A 125 -13.69 16.65 0.82
C LEU A 125 -12.24 17.14 0.94
N TYR A 126 -11.92 17.88 1.98
CA TYR A 126 -10.57 18.36 2.26
C TYR A 126 -9.99 17.66 3.50
N PRO A 127 -8.71 17.24 3.46
CA PRO A 127 -7.80 17.33 2.32
C PRO A 127 -8.11 16.30 1.23
N SER A 128 -7.81 16.63 -0.02
CA SER A 128 -7.80 15.67 -1.11
C SER A 128 -6.59 14.73 -1.03
N ASN A 129 -6.63 13.60 -1.75
CA ASN A 129 -5.44 12.75 -1.86
C ASN A 129 -4.27 13.51 -2.51
N THR A 130 -4.54 14.38 -3.50
CA THR A 130 -3.52 15.27 -4.08
C THR A 130 -2.79 16.10 -3.01
N ASP A 131 -3.52 16.68 -2.05
CA ASP A 131 -2.91 17.47 -0.96
C ASP A 131 -2.03 16.59 -0.07
N MET A 132 -2.51 15.39 0.24
CA MET A 132 -1.77 14.43 1.06
C MET A 132 -0.54 13.88 0.33
N PHE A 133 -0.64 13.59 -0.96
CA PHE A 133 0.49 13.18 -1.79
C PHE A 133 1.58 14.24 -1.84
N ARG A 134 1.20 15.50 -2.07
CA ARG A 134 2.16 16.61 -2.04
C ARG A 134 2.86 16.70 -0.69
N LYS A 135 2.13 16.56 0.40
CA LYS A 135 2.68 16.57 1.75
C LYS A 135 3.62 15.38 2.01
N ALA A 136 3.26 14.18 1.57
CA ALA A 136 4.12 12.99 1.67
C ALA A 136 5.40 13.14 0.84
N ARG A 137 5.29 13.68 -0.37
CA ARG A 137 6.44 13.93 -1.26
C ARG A 137 7.42 14.95 -0.69
N THR A 138 7.01 15.91 0.16
CA THR A 138 7.97 16.79 0.86
C THR A 138 8.87 16.02 1.80
N GLN A 139 8.47 14.81 2.21
CA GLN A 139 9.28 13.90 2.99
C GLN A 139 10.06 12.88 2.13
N GLY A 140 9.92 12.93 0.81
CA GLY A 140 10.57 12.00 -0.12
C GLY A 140 9.80 10.70 -0.36
N ALA A 141 8.53 10.66 -0.01
CA ALA A 141 7.71 9.46 -0.16
C ALA A 141 7.38 9.13 -1.63
N SER A 142 7.28 7.84 -1.92
CA SER A 142 6.52 7.30 -3.04
C SER A 142 5.06 7.12 -2.60
N VAL A 143 4.13 7.47 -3.49
CA VAL A 143 2.70 7.52 -3.16
C VAL A 143 1.85 6.88 -4.25
N GLY A 144 0.73 6.29 -3.86
CA GLY A 144 -0.16 5.68 -4.83
C GLY A 144 -1.47 5.19 -4.22
N TYR A 145 -2.36 4.72 -5.08
CA TYR A 145 -3.64 4.17 -4.69
C TYR A 145 -3.53 2.68 -4.41
N VAL A 146 -4.21 2.20 -3.36
CA VAL A 146 -4.29 0.79 -2.99
C VAL A 146 -5.59 0.17 -3.48
N HIS A 147 -5.59 -1.15 -3.74
CA HIS A 147 -6.75 -1.96 -4.16
C HIS A 147 -7.73 -1.23 -5.09
N ALA A 148 -7.19 -0.47 -6.04
CA ALA A 148 -7.98 0.33 -6.95
C ALA A 148 -8.77 -0.55 -7.94
N TYR A 149 -9.94 -0.04 -8.34
CA TYR A 149 -10.77 -0.63 -9.40
C TYR A 149 -11.24 -2.06 -9.10
N GLY A 150 -11.44 -2.37 -7.82
CA GLY A 150 -11.90 -3.69 -7.40
C GLY A 150 -13.29 -4.06 -7.89
N GLY A 151 -13.54 -5.37 -8.02
CA GLY A 151 -14.82 -5.92 -8.42
C GLY A 151 -15.01 -6.12 -9.92
N GLU A 152 -16.17 -6.68 -10.29
CA GLU A 152 -16.51 -7.05 -11.66
C GLU A 152 -17.31 -5.97 -12.42
N ARG A 153 -17.76 -4.93 -11.72
CA ARG A 153 -18.53 -3.82 -12.31
C ARG A 153 -17.59 -2.88 -13.08
N ASP A 154 -18.17 -2.16 -14.04
CA ASP A 154 -17.47 -1.06 -14.69
C ASP A 154 -17.01 -0.06 -13.63
N PRO A 155 -15.70 0.25 -13.54
CA PRO A 155 -15.18 1.16 -12.53
C PRO A 155 -15.81 2.56 -12.61
N LEU A 156 -16.20 3.03 -13.79
CA LEU A 156 -16.84 4.34 -13.96
C LEU A 156 -18.25 4.36 -13.34
N ASP A 157 -18.96 3.22 -13.39
CA ASP A 157 -20.26 3.06 -12.74
C ASP A 157 -20.14 2.72 -11.24
N ALA A 158 -18.95 2.36 -10.79
CA ALA A 158 -18.67 1.89 -9.44
C ALA A 158 -17.73 2.85 -8.67
N ASP A 159 -17.81 4.14 -8.92
CA ASP A 159 -17.00 5.16 -8.25
C ASP A 159 -15.49 4.85 -8.28
N LEU A 160 -15.01 4.33 -9.40
CA LEU A 160 -13.63 3.86 -9.59
C LEU A 160 -13.19 2.80 -8.56
N GLY A 161 -14.14 1.98 -8.07
CA GLY A 161 -13.84 0.92 -7.12
C GLY A 161 -13.26 1.43 -5.80
N GLY A 162 -13.65 2.62 -5.36
CA GLY A 162 -13.13 3.25 -4.15
C GLY A 162 -11.85 4.07 -4.36
N ALA A 163 -11.39 4.25 -5.60
CA ALA A 163 -10.22 5.07 -5.93
C ALA A 163 -10.62 6.36 -6.67
N LYS A 164 -11.60 7.09 -6.14
CA LYS A 164 -12.25 8.24 -6.81
C LYS A 164 -11.27 9.33 -7.27
N GLY A 165 -10.21 9.58 -6.52
CA GLY A 165 -9.19 10.57 -6.87
C GLY A 165 -8.17 10.12 -7.91
N SER A 166 -8.09 8.82 -8.22
CA SER A 166 -6.95 8.23 -8.94
C SER A 166 -6.72 8.78 -10.34
N MET A 167 -7.79 9.00 -11.12
CA MET A 167 -7.67 9.53 -12.49
C MET A 167 -7.20 10.99 -12.49
N VAL A 168 -7.65 11.79 -11.53
CA VAL A 168 -7.22 13.18 -11.36
C VAL A 168 -5.75 13.22 -10.95
N ASP A 169 -5.36 12.43 -9.96
CA ASP A 169 -3.98 12.37 -9.50
C ASP A 169 -3.02 11.83 -10.55
N ALA A 170 -3.46 10.89 -11.39
CA ALA A 170 -2.70 10.45 -12.54
C ALA A 170 -2.50 11.57 -13.57
N ALA A 171 -3.57 12.31 -13.90
CA ALA A 171 -3.51 13.43 -14.83
C ALA A 171 -2.65 14.60 -14.32
N LEU A 172 -2.67 14.84 -13.01
CA LEU A 172 -1.84 15.86 -12.36
C LEU A 172 -0.40 15.42 -12.12
N GLY A 173 -0.08 14.13 -12.34
CA GLY A 173 1.24 13.55 -12.04
C GLY A 173 1.57 13.53 -10.55
N THR A 174 0.56 13.48 -9.69
CA THR A 174 0.72 13.46 -8.23
C THR A 174 0.79 12.07 -7.65
N THR A 175 0.33 11.05 -8.36
CA THR A 175 0.48 9.63 -7.97
C THR A 175 1.62 8.97 -8.74
N ASP A 176 2.39 8.10 -8.06
CA ASP A 176 3.47 7.32 -8.67
C ASP A 176 2.99 5.97 -9.18
N ALA A 177 2.00 5.38 -8.46
CA ALA A 177 1.55 4.04 -8.76
C ALA A 177 0.07 3.83 -8.39
N ILE A 178 -0.49 2.78 -8.96
CA ILE A 178 -1.83 2.29 -8.64
C ILE A 178 -1.74 0.77 -8.45
N GLU A 179 -2.17 0.29 -7.31
CA GLU A 179 -2.30 -1.12 -7.04
C GLU A 179 -3.53 -1.68 -7.75
N TRP A 180 -3.32 -2.66 -8.59
CA TRP A 180 -4.35 -3.23 -9.45
C TRP A 180 -4.65 -4.70 -9.20
N SER A 181 -3.99 -5.31 -8.23
CA SER A 181 -4.17 -6.72 -7.88
C SER A 181 -5.61 -7.09 -7.53
N ALA A 182 -6.38 -6.13 -7.01
CA ALA A 182 -7.79 -6.29 -6.74
C ALA A 182 -8.71 -5.97 -7.92
N ALA A 183 -8.16 -5.50 -9.05
CA ALA A 183 -8.95 -5.12 -10.20
C ALA A 183 -9.58 -6.34 -10.87
N GLY A 184 -10.88 -6.32 -11.07
CA GLY A 184 -11.56 -7.22 -11.97
C GLY A 184 -11.25 -6.88 -13.44
N ARG A 185 -11.77 -7.65 -14.38
CA ARG A 185 -11.50 -7.47 -15.82
C ARG A 185 -11.79 -6.04 -16.30
N ALA A 186 -12.91 -5.45 -15.85
CA ALA A 186 -13.28 -4.09 -16.18
C ALA A 186 -12.34 -3.05 -15.58
N GLY A 187 -11.70 -3.36 -14.44
CA GLY A 187 -10.78 -2.49 -13.74
C GLY A 187 -9.47 -2.22 -14.48
N PHE A 188 -9.13 -3.00 -15.49
CA PHE A 188 -7.96 -2.73 -16.33
C PHE A 188 -8.14 -1.53 -17.26
N PHE A 189 -9.39 -1.18 -17.59
CA PHE A 189 -9.68 -0.06 -18.48
C PHE A 189 -9.09 1.28 -17.97
N PRO A 190 -9.28 1.70 -16.71
CA PRO A 190 -8.68 2.93 -16.20
C PRO A 190 -7.16 2.93 -16.30
N ILE A 191 -6.50 1.82 -16.02
CA ILE A 191 -5.04 1.70 -16.11
C ILE A 191 -4.56 1.84 -17.56
N TYR A 192 -5.19 1.16 -18.50
CA TYR A 192 -4.87 1.33 -19.91
C TYR A 192 -5.19 2.73 -20.42
N ALA A 193 -6.27 3.36 -19.94
CA ALA A 193 -6.56 4.74 -20.28
C ALA A 193 -5.45 5.70 -19.81
N ILE A 194 -4.94 5.53 -18.59
CA ILE A 194 -3.79 6.28 -18.07
C ILE A 194 -2.57 6.10 -18.99
N TRP A 195 -2.18 4.88 -19.30
CA TRP A 195 -1.01 4.59 -20.11
C TRP A 195 -1.14 5.05 -21.56
N ASN A 196 -2.32 4.84 -22.19
CA ASN A 196 -2.58 5.27 -23.56
C ASN A 196 -2.57 6.79 -23.74
N ASN A 197 -2.78 7.54 -22.64
CA ASN A 197 -2.61 8.99 -22.62
C ASN A 197 -1.19 9.44 -22.25
N GLY A 198 -0.23 8.51 -22.18
CA GLY A 198 1.18 8.80 -21.92
C GLY A 198 1.48 9.19 -20.47
N LEU A 199 0.54 8.97 -19.56
CA LEU A 199 0.72 9.26 -18.13
C LEU A 199 1.59 8.17 -17.49
N LYS A 200 2.58 8.61 -16.69
CA LYS A 200 3.56 7.71 -16.07
C LYS A 200 3.10 7.31 -14.68
N VAL A 201 2.31 6.27 -14.61
CA VAL A 201 1.86 5.65 -13.36
C VAL A 201 2.22 4.18 -13.41
N ALA A 202 2.91 3.68 -12.39
CA ALA A 202 3.24 2.26 -12.29
C ALA A 202 2.00 1.46 -11.87
N ALA A 203 1.83 0.29 -12.45
CA ALA A 203 0.92 -0.71 -11.90
C ALA A 203 1.69 -1.57 -10.91
N VAL A 204 1.12 -1.73 -9.71
CA VAL A 204 1.72 -2.52 -8.62
C VAL A 204 0.69 -3.48 -8.05
N GLY A 205 1.10 -4.50 -7.32
CA GLY A 205 0.24 -5.53 -6.77
C GLY A 205 0.59 -5.92 -5.37
#